data_99660d22508dc6b16d82774804474c05
#
_entry.id   99660d22508dc6b16d82774804474c05
#
_cell.length_a   1.000
_cell.length_b   1.000
_cell.length_c   1.000
_cell.angle_alpha   90.00
_cell.angle_beta   90.00
_cell.angle_gamma   90.00
#
_symmetry.space_group_name_H-M   'P 1'
#
loop_
_entity.id
_entity.type
_entity.pdbx_description
1 polymer ?
#
loop_
_entity_poly.entity_id
_entity_poly.type
_entity_poly.pdbx_seq_one_letter_code
_entity_poly.pdbx_strand_id
1 'polypeptide(L)'
;GYGTGGTQSTGGTSIWNAGTTTLEENWYLNGTFGHGASKNPSDNYGSQSGGGGGYYGGGTGLHGGGGGGSGYIGNTLLTNKVMYCYNCEESNEESTKTISTTCSEETPTSYCAKRGNGYARITIVSIDK
;
A
#
# COMPACT_ATOMS: atom_id res chain seq x y z
N GLY A 1 11.93 -6.18 -14.05
CA GLY A 1 11.53 -6.52 -12.67
C GLY A 1 10.40 -5.64 -12.19
N TYR A 2 9.69 -6.05 -11.18
CA TYR A 2 8.59 -5.30 -10.58
C TYR A 2 8.63 -5.44 -9.05
N GLY A 3 8.00 -4.50 -8.36
CA GLY A 3 7.78 -4.57 -6.91
C GLY A 3 6.44 -5.21 -6.59
N THR A 4 6.40 -6.10 -5.59
CA THR A 4 5.14 -6.63 -5.07
C THR A 4 4.52 -5.68 -4.05
N GLY A 5 3.22 -5.76 -3.84
CA GLY A 5 2.52 -4.99 -2.82
C GLY A 5 2.88 -5.43 -1.40
N GLY A 6 2.79 -4.51 -0.45
CA GLY A 6 2.77 -4.83 0.98
C GLY A 6 1.46 -5.51 1.37
N THR A 7 1.53 -6.43 2.33
CA THR A 7 0.37 -7.10 2.93
C THR A 7 0.07 -6.54 4.31
N GLN A 8 -0.84 -7.13 5.05
CA GLN A 8 -1.14 -6.75 6.44
C GLN A 8 -0.05 -7.16 7.44
N SER A 9 0.87 -8.03 7.02
CA SER A 9 1.89 -8.62 7.91
C SER A 9 3.31 -8.52 7.38
N THR A 10 3.49 -8.23 6.08
CA THR A 10 4.81 -8.19 5.44
C THR A 10 4.91 -7.07 4.41
N GLY A 11 6.10 -6.51 4.27
CA GLY A 11 6.40 -5.59 3.18
C GLY A 11 6.46 -6.29 1.83
N GLY A 12 6.20 -5.54 0.77
CA GLY A 12 6.40 -5.99 -0.59
C GLY A 12 7.88 -6.17 -0.92
N THR A 13 8.19 -7.05 -1.84
CA THR A 13 9.55 -7.39 -2.26
C THR A 13 9.84 -6.89 -3.67
N SER A 14 11.11 -6.68 -3.97
CA SER A 14 11.55 -6.41 -5.33
C SER A 14 11.79 -7.73 -6.07
N ILE A 15 11.14 -7.91 -7.20
CA ILE A 15 11.33 -9.07 -8.06
C ILE A 15 12.19 -8.66 -9.26
N TRP A 16 13.38 -9.22 -9.32
CA TRP A 16 14.31 -9.03 -10.39
C TRP A 16 14.19 -10.16 -11.43
N ASN A 17 14.26 -9.85 -12.71
CA ASN A 17 14.27 -10.81 -13.82
C ASN A 17 13.19 -11.92 -13.76
N ALA A 18 11.97 -11.59 -14.15
CA ALA A 18 10.92 -12.57 -14.44
C ALA A 18 10.68 -13.62 -13.33
N GLY A 19 10.84 -13.24 -12.08
CA GLY A 19 10.46 -14.06 -10.93
C GLY A 19 11.54 -15.02 -10.41
N THR A 20 12.79 -14.86 -10.81
CA THR A 20 13.83 -15.83 -10.43
C THR A 20 14.82 -15.38 -9.36
N THR A 21 14.85 -14.11 -8.99
CA THR A 21 15.80 -13.64 -7.96
C THR A 21 15.16 -12.63 -7.04
N THR A 22 14.94 -13.02 -5.81
CA THR A 22 14.65 -12.11 -4.69
C THR A 22 15.98 -11.53 -4.24
N LEU A 23 16.18 -10.22 -4.33
CA LEU A 23 17.35 -9.57 -3.79
C LEU A 23 17.18 -9.39 -2.28
N GLU A 24 17.32 -10.46 -1.53
CA GLU A 24 17.08 -10.46 -0.08
C GLU A 24 18.06 -9.61 0.72
N GLU A 25 19.23 -9.34 0.18
CA GLU A 25 20.30 -8.62 0.89
C GLU A 25 20.15 -7.10 0.88
N ASN A 26 19.25 -6.56 0.07
CA ASN A 26 19.09 -5.12 -0.07
C ASN A 26 17.78 -4.66 0.60
N TRP A 27 17.84 -4.48 1.90
CA TRP A 27 16.71 -4.03 2.75
C TRP A 27 15.96 -2.80 2.20
N TYR A 28 16.63 -1.93 1.45
CA TYR A 28 16.03 -0.75 0.85
C TYR A 28 15.16 -1.06 -0.38
N LEU A 29 15.31 -2.23 -1.01
CA LEU A 29 14.51 -2.65 -2.17
C LEU A 29 13.15 -3.21 -1.76
N ASN A 30 13.02 -3.63 -0.51
CA ASN A 30 11.81 -4.22 0.04
C ASN A 30 11.08 -3.20 0.92
N GLY A 31 9.76 -3.24 0.86
CA GLY A 31 8.94 -2.50 1.79
C GLY A 31 9.05 -3.08 3.20
N THR A 32 8.88 -2.23 4.19
CA THR A 32 8.86 -2.61 5.61
C THR A 32 7.67 -1.96 6.31
N PHE A 33 7.54 -2.23 7.60
CA PHE A 33 6.51 -1.58 8.42
C PHE A 33 6.69 -0.05 8.38
N GLY A 34 5.65 0.63 7.92
CA GLY A 34 5.61 2.09 7.80
C GLY A 34 6.39 2.68 6.61
N HIS A 35 7.15 1.87 5.86
CA HIS A 35 8.03 2.37 4.81
C HIS A 35 7.86 1.63 3.48
N GLY A 36 7.61 2.38 2.40
CA GLY A 36 7.78 1.89 1.04
C GLY A 36 9.26 1.79 0.68
N ALA A 37 9.58 0.86 -0.19
CA ALA A 37 10.94 0.68 -0.68
C ALA A 37 11.43 1.89 -1.47
N SER A 38 12.72 2.16 -1.44
CA SER A 38 13.35 3.27 -2.14
C SER A 38 14.60 2.83 -2.89
N LYS A 39 14.99 3.61 -3.89
CA LYS A 39 16.25 3.40 -4.59
C LYS A 39 17.43 3.68 -3.65
N ASN A 40 18.44 2.81 -3.68
CA ASN A 40 19.73 3.14 -3.07
C ASN A 40 20.42 4.25 -3.89
N PRO A 41 20.75 5.39 -3.28
CA PRO A 41 21.46 6.47 -3.95
C PRO A 41 22.81 6.08 -4.55
N SER A 42 23.44 5.05 -4.01
CA SER A 42 24.76 4.56 -4.46
C SER A 42 24.68 3.57 -5.63
N ASP A 43 23.49 3.11 -5.99
CA ASP A 43 23.32 2.16 -7.07
C ASP A 43 23.19 2.86 -8.43
N ASN A 44 24.16 2.62 -9.28
CA ASN A 44 24.13 3.03 -10.69
C ASN A 44 23.24 2.15 -11.56
N TYR A 45 22.47 1.24 -10.96
CA TYR A 45 21.53 0.41 -11.70
C TYR A 45 20.30 1.22 -12.06
N GLY A 46 20.19 1.56 -13.30
CA GLY A 46 19.07 2.06 -14.09
C GLY A 46 17.84 2.66 -13.37
N SER A 47 16.77 2.80 -14.08
CA SER A 47 15.50 3.33 -13.55
C SER A 47 14.86 2.35 -12.57
N GLN A 48 14.86 2.71 -11.30
CA GLN A 48 14.11 2.01 -10.24
C GLN A 48 12.89 2.85 -9.87
N SER A 49 11.73 2.19 -9.76
CA SER A 49 10.53 2.80 -9.19
C SER A 49 10.49 2.60 -7.69
N GLY A 50 10.01 3.59 -6.94
CA GLY A 50 9.78 3.45 -5.50
C GLY A 50 8.57 2.57 -5.20
N GLY A 51 8.56 1.94 -4.04
CA GLY A 51 7.38 1.28 -3.48
C GLY A 51 6.46 2.27 -2.77
N GLY A 52 5.17 2.00 -2.76
CA GLY A 52 4.17 2.79 -2.03
C GLY A 52 4.36 2.66 -0.51
N GLY A 53 4.16 3.77 0.22
CA GLY A 53 4.07 3.72 1.68
C GLY A 53 2.76 3.11 2.16
N GLY A 54 2.69 2.71 3.44
CA GLY A 54 1.48 2.13 4.05
C GLY A 54 1.78 1.50 5.39
N TYR A 55 0.84 0.70 5.93
CA TYR A 55 1.06 -0.08 7.14
C TYR A 55 2.27 -1.02 6.95
N TYR A 56 2.29 -1.73 5.82
CA TYR A 56 3.50 -2.29 5.24
C TYR A 56 3.67 -1.73 3.83
N GLY A 57 4.86 -1.25 3.50
CA GLY A 57 5.14 -0.65 2.21
C GLY A 57 5.33 -1.67 1.09
N GLY A 58 5.23 -1.23 -0.15
CA GLY A 58 5.53 -2.01 -1.34
C GLY A 58 7.02 -2.06 -1.67
N GLY A 59 7.42 -3.04 -2.46
CA GLY A 59 8.78 -3.20 -2.99
C GLY A 59 9.05 -2.32 -4.20
N THR A 60 10.33 -2.12 -4.53
CA THR A 60 10.75 -1.42 -5.77
C THR A 60 10.59 -2.29 -7.01
N GLY A 61 10.45 -1.67 -8.17
CA GLY A 61 10.59 -2.33 -9.47
C GLY A 61 11.82 -1.83 -10.21
N LEU A 62 12.61 -2.74 -10.78
CA LEU A 62 13.68 -2.38 -11.70
C LEU A 62 13.13 -2.38 -13.13
N HIS A 63 13.19 -1.24 -13.81
CA HIS A 63 12.59 -1.02 -15.13
C HIS A 63 11.08 -1.38 -15.19
N GLY A 64 10.40 -1.38 -14.05
CA GLY A 64 8.98 -1.69 -13.93
C GLY A 64 8.33 -0.93 -12.80
N GLY A 65 7.05 -1.21 -12.54
CA GLY A 65 6.29 -0.57 -11.48
C GLY A 65 6.72 -1.01 -10.07
N GLY A 66 6.68 -0.11 -9.11
CA GLY A 66 6.77 -0.45 -7.69
C GLY A 66 5.46 -1.01 -7.15
N GLY A 67 5.53 -1.76 -6.08
CA GLY A 67 4.36 -2.29 -5.38
C GLY A 67 3.65 -1.22 -4.54
N GLY A 68 2.34 -1.35 -4.38
CA GLY A 68 1.56 -0.53 -3.45
C GLY A 68 1.81 -0.92 -1.99
N GLY A 69 1.49 -0.04 -1.05
CA GLY A 69 1.48 -0.36 0.36
C GLY A 69 0.09 -0.80 0.84
N SER A 70 0.05 -1.50 1.98
CA SER A 70 -1.19 -1.95 2.61
C SER A 70 -1.79 -0.86 3.51
N GLY A 71 -3.11 -0.88 3.66
CA GLY A 71 -3.83 0.00 4.57
C GLY A 71 -4.03 -0.64 5.95
N TYR A 72 -4.30 0.20 6.97
CA TYR A 72 -4.63 -0.23 8.32
C TYR A 72 -5.65 0.70 8.97
N ILE A 73 -6.74 0.12 9.48
CA ILE A 73 -7.82 0.81 10.18
C ILE A 73 -8.18 0.11 11.50
N GLY A 74 -7.18 -0.52 12.15
CA GLY A 74 -7.37 -1.39 13.32
C GLY A 74 -7.65 -0.68 14.64
N ASN A 75 -7.82 0.64 14.68
CA ASN A 75 -8.15 1.32 15.92
C ASN A 75 -9.51 0.84 16.45
N THR A 76 -9.53 0.34 17.69
CA THR A 76 -10.73 -0.25 18.34
C THR A 76 -11.81 0.78 18.69
N LEU A 77 -11.48 2.06 18.72
CA LEU A 77 -12.46 3.14 18.91
C LEU A 77 -13.25 3.45 17.63
N LEU A 78 -12.80 2.94 16.49
CA LEU A 78 -13.51 3.10 15.23
C LEU A 78 -14.51 1.97 15.03
N THR A 79 -15.73 2.32 14.68
CA THR A 79 -16.80 1.39 14.28
C THR A 79 -17.17 1.62 12.81
N ASN A 80 -17.76 0.62 12.15
CA ASN A 80 -18.18 0.71 10.75
C ASN A 80 -17.07 1.20 9.80
N LYS A 81 -15.85 0.77 10.06
CA LYS A 81 -14.66 1.19 9.33
C LYS A 81 -14.48 0.36 8.06
N VAL A 82 -14.10 1.03 6.98
CA VAL A 82 -13.81 0.41 5.69
C VAL A 82 -12.90 1.32 4.87
N MET A 83 -12.02 0.72 4.09
CA MET A 83 -11.23 1.41 3.06
C MET A 83 -11.79 1.06 1.68
N TYR A 84 -11.75 2.02 0.77
CA TYR A 84 -12.06 1.82 -0.64
C TYR A 84 -10.82 2.09 -1.46
N CYS A 85 -10.50 1.20 -2.38
CA CYS A 85 -9.38 1.38 -3.31
C CYS A 85 -9.76 0.94 -4.72
N TYR A 86 -9.08 1.51 -5.69
CA TYR A 86 -9.35 1.25 -7.10
C TYR A 86 -8.56 0.02 -7.57
N ASN A 87 -9.27 -1.01 -8.05
CA ASN A 87 -8.68 -2.26 -8.55
C ASN A 87 -7.60 -2.84 -7.62
N CYS A 88 -7.89 -2.95 -6.33
CA CYS A 88 -6.96 -3.49 -5.34
C CYS A 88 -7.39 -4.86 -4.82
N GLU A 89 -6.53 -5.48 -4.03
CA GLU A 89 -6.86 -6.68 -3.29
C GLU A 89 -7.81 -6.37 -2.13
N GLU A 90 -8.87 -7.16 -1.98
CA GLU A 90 -9.86 -7.00 -0.91
C GLU A 90 -9.41 -7.67 0.39
N SER A 91 -9.87 -7.14 1.51
CA SER A 91 -9.70 -7.72 2.84
C SER A 91 -10.99 -7.66 3.63
N ASN A 92 -11.36 -8.77 4.25
CA ASN A 92 -12.49 -8.87 5.19
C ASN A 92 -12.08 -8.75 6.66
N GLU A 93 -10.77 -8.71 6.95
CA GLU A 93 -10.26 -8.53 8.30
C GLU A 93 -10.64 -7.15 8.84
N GLU A 94 -11.13 -7.08 10.07
CA GLU A 94 -11.63 -5.83 10.66
C GLU A 94 -10.59 -4.70 10.66
N SER A 95 -9.34 -5.04 10.93
CA SER A 95 -8.23 -4.08 11.00
C SER A 95 -7.74 -3.55 9.64
N THR A 96 -8.13 -4.23 8.56
CA THR A 96 -7.68 -3.93 7.21
C THR A 96 -8.79 -4.00 6.18
N LYS A 97 -10.05 -3.96 6.63
CA LYS A 97 -11.23 -4.13 5.78
C LYS A 97 -11.17 -3.21 4.56
N THR A 98 -11.08 -3.81 3.41
CA THR A 98 -10.88 -3.12 2.13
C THR A 98 -11.84 -3.66 1.09
N ILE A 99 -12.51 -2.76 0.40
CA ILE A 99 -13.40 -3.07 -0.72
C ILE A 99 -12.76 -2.51 -1.99
N SER A 100 -12.58 -3.37 -2.98
CA SER A 100 -12.13 -2.98 -4.31
C SER A 100 -13.29 -2.38 -5.10
N THR A 101 -13.00 -1.32 -5.83
CA THR A 101 -13.99 -0.66 -6.68
C THR A 101 -13.39 -0.31 -8.02
N THR A 102 -14.21 -0.29 -9.05
CA THR A 102 -13.88 0.25 -10.38
C THR A 102 -14.29 1.72 -10.52
N CYS A 103 -14.91 2.28 -9.49
CA CYS A 103 -15.31 3.69 -9.43
C CYS A 103 -14.20 4.52 -8.79
N SER A 104 -13.83 5.64 -9.43
CA SER A 104 -12.91 6.62 -8.85
C SER A 104 -13.37 8.04 -9.13
N GLU A 105 -13.36 8.91 -8.10
CA GLU A 105 -13.86 10.27 -8.18
C GLU A 105 -12.89 11.27 -7.53
N GLU A 106 -12.96 12.53 -7.96
CA GLU A 106 -12.18 13.61 -7.35
C GLU A 106 -12.75 14.04 -6.00
N THR A 107 -14.08 14.03 -5.90
CA THR A 107 -14.79 14.31 -4.65
C THR A 107 -15.12 13.00 -3.95
N PRO A 108 -14.80 12.83 -2.66
CA PRO A 108 -15.05 11.58 -1.95
C PRO A 108 -16.55 11.30 -1.85
N THR A 109 -16.94 10.14 -2.32
CA THR A 109 -18.29 9.59 -2.14
C THR A 109 -18.20 8.26 -1.39
N SER A 110 -19.35 7.75 -0.92
CA SER A 110 -19.41 6.39 -0.41
C SER A 110 -19.21 5.43 -1.58
N TYR A 111 -18.37 4.42 -1.42
CA TYR A 111 -18.16 3.33 -2.39
C TYR A 111 -17.24 3.62 -3.59
N CYS A 112 -16.74 4.83 -3.78
CA CYS A 112 -15.76 5.12 -4.82
C CYS A 112 -14.39 5.43 -4.22
N ALA A 113 -13.33 4.95 -4.86
CA ALA A 113 -11.98 5.33 -4.50
C ALA A 113 -11.73 6.82 -4.83
N LYS A 114 -10.93 7.49 -3.99
CA LYS A 114 -10.53 8.88 -4.22
C LYS A 114 -9.46 8.93 -5.31
N ARG A 115 -9.70 9.72 -6.35
CA ARG A 115 -8.68 10.01 -7.36
C ARG A 115 -7.68 11.05 -6.84
N GLY A 116 -6.40 10.81 -7.10
CA GLY A 116 -5.32 11.67 -6.62
C GLY A 116 -4.97 11.41 -5.16
N ASN A 117 -4.81 12.45 -4.36
CA ASN A 117 -4.46 12.33 -2.94
C ASN A 117 -5.49 11.50 -2.16
N GLY A 118 -5.03 10.68 -1.22
CA GLY A 118 -5.88 9.88 -0.36
C GLY A 118 -6.87 10.73 0.46
N TYR A 119 -7.93 10.09 0.93
CA TYR A 119 -8.98 10.74 1.72
C TYR A 119 -9.35 9.87 2.93
N ALA A 120 -9.52 10.50 4.08
CA ALA A 120 -10.06 9.85 5.26
C ALA A 120 -11.20 10.70 5.85
N ARG A 121 -12.28 10.03 6.26
CA ARG A 121 -13.40 10.65 6.99
C ARG A 121 -13.62 9.91 8.29
N ILE A 122 -13.62 10.65 9.40
CA ILE A 122 -13.96 10.16 10.73
C ILE A 122 -15.17 10.96 11.22
N THR A 123 -16.24 10.25 11.58
CA THR A 123 -17.45 10.86 12.15
C THR A 123 -17.53 10.51 13.64
N ILE A 124 -17.64 11.51 14.49
CA ILE A 124 -17.84 11.31 15.95
C ILE A 124 -19.29 10.85 16.15
N VAL A 125 -19.47 9.69 16.77
CA VAL A 125 -20.79 9.09 17.03
C VAL A 125 -21.28 9.42 18.43
N SER A 126 -20.37 9.47 19.42
CA SER A 126 -20.67 9.84 20.81
C SER A 126 -19.46 10.47 21.47
N ILE A 127 -19.71 11.36 22.41
CA ILE A 127 -18.71 11.88 23.34
C ILE A 127 -19.23 11.53 24.73
N ASP A 128 -18.61 10.54 25.36
CA ASP A 128 -18.86 10.25 26.76
C ASP A 128 -18.25 11.37 27.60
N LYS A 129 -19.09 12.02 28.38
CA LYS A 129 -18.67 13.07 29.31
C LYS A 129 -18.30 12.47 30.68
#